data_7772fc1757c84109c417afab08bdd265
#
_entry.id   7772fc1757c84109c417afab08bdd265
#
_cell.length_a   1.000
_cell.length_b   1.000
_cell.length_c   1.000
_cell.angle_alpha   90.00
_cell.angle_beta   90.00
_cell.angle_gamma   90.00
#
_symmetry.space_group_name_H-M   'P 1'
#
loop_
_entity.id
_entity.type
_entity.pdbx_description
1 polymer ?
#
loop_
_entity_poly.entity_id
_entity_poly.type
_entity_poly.pdbx_seq_one_letter_code
_entity_poly.pdbx_strand_id
1 'polypeptide(L)'
;PGRLRATVPLLVFARRSGLAAWAQRSRLLKRWPTLRTLSELAPPVTLRDALRTLPKRTRAVGERRGSVGFLQGCVQRAYFGDVNAATVAVLAAEGFEVHTPRSPRCCGALGLHAGQEEDSLPLAKATIAAFEGYDHVVVNAAGCGSAIKDYGHLLREDPEWRERAEALAARAVDVHELLASVPARAPRGTIELKLAYHDACHLAHAQGVRSQPRELLRSIPGIELVEPREWELCCGSAGIYNLTRPDAAAELGARKADNLIETGADAIAAANPGCTLQIAAHLRRKGAPLELLHPMQLLARSIEAGYAAQPPAARWARATGRIRSLWVRSPSTSPSSPPS
;
A
#
# COMPACT_ATOMS: atom_id res chain seq x y z
N PRO A 1 9.21 -12.32 -6.71
CA PRO A 1 8.72 -10.99 -7.19
C PRO A 1 8.74 -10.87 -8.72
N GLY A 2 9.75 -11.41 -9.43
CA GLY A 2 9.80 -11.43 -10.90
C GLY A 2 8.60 -12.14 -11.52
N ARG A 3 8.23 -13.31 -10.98
CA ARG A 3 7.07 -14.09 -11.42
C ARG A 3 5.76 -13.31 -11.28
N LEU A 4 5.56 -12.55 -10.17
CA LEU A 4 4.37 -11.71 -10.00
C LEU A 4 4.27 -10.61 -11.07
N ARG A 5 5.38 -9.94 -11.41
CA ARG A 5 5.36 -8.94 -12.49
C ARG A 5 5.09 -9.56 -13.87
N ALA A 6 5.54 -10.78 -14.11
CA ALA A 6 5.26 -11.50 -15.34
C ALA A 6 3.78 -11.86 -15.53
N THR A 7 2.98 -11.90 -14.45
CA THR A 7 1.52 -12.13 -14.56
C THR A 7 0.77 -10.89 -15.06
N VAL A 8 1.35 -9.68 -14.94
CA VAL A 8 0.63 -8.43 -15.25
C VAL A 8 0.21 -8.32 -16.72
N PRO A 9 1.06 -8.60 -17.73
CA PRO A 9 0.62 -8.56 -19.12
C PRO A 9 -0.56 -9.50 -19.38
N LEU A 10 -0.55 -10.69 -18.78
CA LEU A 10 -1.62 -11.67 -18.91
C LEU A 10 -2.93 -11.15 -18.27
N LEU A 11 -2.84 -10.55 -17.08
CA LEU A 11 -4.00 -9.95 -16.40
C LEU A 11 -4.60 -8.80 -17.21
N VAL A 12 -3.74 -7.92 -17.75
CA VAL A 12 -4.17 -6.80 -18.59
C VAL A 12 -4.84 -7.32 -19.86
N PHE A 13 -4.27 -8.33 -20.52
CA PHE A 13 -4.86 -8.95 -21.70
C PHE A 13 -6.21 -9.58 -21.39
N ALA A 14 -6.29 -10.43 -20.35
CA ALA A 14 -7.53 -11.11 -19.95
C ALA A 14 -8.67 -10.13 -19.62
N ARG A 15 -8.33 -8.96 -19.04
CA ARG A 15 -9.33 -7.89 -18.78
C ARG A 15 -9.76 -7.17 -20.04
N ARG A 16 -8.82 -6.75 -20.91
CA ARG A 16 -9.12 -6.01 -22.15
C ARG A 16 -9.89 -6.85 -23.16
N SER A 17 -9.60 -8.15 -23.23
CA SER A 17 -10.32 -9.08 -24.13
C SER A 17 -11.68 -9.53 -23.58
N GLY A 18 -12.06 -9.16 -22.36
CA GLY A 18 -13.28 -9.64 -21.72
C GLY A 18 -13.20 -11.09 -21.20
N LEU A 19 -12.09 -11.79 -21.42
CA LEU A 19 -11.90 -13.18 -20.97
C LEU A 19 -12.04 -13.33 -19.46
N ALA A 20 -11.56 -12.35 -18.68
CA ALA A 20 -11.70 -12.35 -17.22
C ALA A 20 -13.19 -12.27 -16.81
N ALA A 21 -13.96 -11.40 -17.43
CA ALA A 21 -15.41 -11.27 -17.16
C ALA A 21 -16.18 -12.51 -17.62
N TRP A 22 -15.85 -13.05 -18.78
CA TRP A 22 -16.44 -14.28 -19.26
C TRP A 22 -16.13 -15.47 -18.33
N ALA A 23 -14.89 -15.63 -17.90
CA ALA A 23 -14.48 -16.68 -16.98
C ALA A 23 -15.21 -16.58 -15.64
N GLN A 24 -15.36 -15.38 -15.09
CA GLN A 24 -16.08 -15.14 -13.83
C GLN A 24 -17.58 -15.47 -13.93
N ARG A 25 -18.22 -15.21 -15.09
CA ARG A 25 -19.62 -15.54 -15.35
C ARG A 25 -19.81 -17.03 -15.67
N SER A 26 -18.78 -17.70 -16.18
CA SER A 26 -18.85 -19.11 -16.58
C SER A 26 -18.92 -20.02 -15.35
N ARG A 27 -19.65 -21.16 -15.50
CA ARG A 27 -19.68 -22.20 -14.46
C ARG A 27 -18.34 -22.93 -14.29
N LEU A 28 -17.38 -22.73 -15.20
CA LEU A 28 -16.06 -23.40 -15.19
C LEU A 28 -15.27 -23.06 -13.93
N LEU A 29 -15.24 -21.81 -13.50
CA LEU A 29 -14.52 -21.42 -12.29
C LEU A 29 -15.17 -21.91 -10.99
N LYS A 30 -16.47 -22.32 -11.03
CA LYS A 30 -17.10 -22.94 -9.86
C LYS A 30 -16.44 -24.27 -9.47
N ARG A 31 -15.82 -24.94 -10.43
CA ARG A 31 -15.14 -26.23 -10.24
C ARG A 31 -13.76 -26.12 -9.58
N TRP A 32 -13.19 -24.88 -9.57
CA TRP A 32 -11.87 -24.58 -8.98
C TRP A 32 -11.92 -23.35 -8.09
N PRO A 33 -12.31 -23.53 -6.81
CA PRO A 33 -12.51 -22.42 -5.86
C PRO A 33 -11.31 -21.48 -5.75
N THR A 34 -10.09 -22.02 -5.70
CA THR A 34 -8.85 -21.24 -5.62
C THR A 34 -8.65 -20.34 -6.84
N LEU A 35 -8.88 -20.86 -8.07
CA LEU A 35 -8.78 -20.06 -9.30
C LEU A 35 -9.84 -18.97 -9.35
N ARG A 36 -11.04 -19.27 -8.86
CA ARG A 36 -12.10 -18.28 -8.73
C ARG A 36 -11.68 -17.16 -7.79
N THR A 37 -11.21 -17.48 -6.59
CA THR A 37 -10.72 -16.49 -5.61
C THR A 37 -9.57 -15.66 -6.19
N LEU A 38 -8.58 -16.28 -6.83
CA LEU A 38 -7.48 -15.56 -7.49
C LEU A 38 -7.98 -14.61 -8.59
N SER A 39 -8.97 -15.02 -9.39
CA SER A 39 -9.53 -14.16 -10.44
C SER A 39 -10.32 -12.98 -9.87
N GLU A 40 -11.02 -13.18 -8.75
CA GLU A 40 -11.77 -12.14 -8.05
C GLU A 40 -10.86 -11.16 -7.31
N LEU A 41 -9.72 -11.63 -6.79
CA LEU A 41 -8.69 -10.82 -6.15
C LEU A 41 -7.78 -10.10 -7.17
N ALA A 42 -7.86 -10.43 -8.45
CA ALA A 42 -6.99 -9.83 -9.47
C ALA A 42 -7.16 -8.31 -9.52
N PRO A 43 -6.07 -7.54 -9.27
CA PRO A 43 -6.14 -6.08 -9.21
C PRO A 43 -6.40 -5.45 -10.59
N PRO A 44 -6.97 -4.25 -10.64
CA PRO A 44 -7.07 -3.45 -11.85
C PRO A 44 -5.71 -2.83 -12.19
N VAL A 45 -4.77 -3.65 -12.70
CA VAL A 45 -3.42 -3.19 -13.06
C VAL A 45 -3.33 -2.69 -14.48
N THR A 46 -2.47 -1.70 -14.70
CA THR A 46 -2.02 -1.27 -16.02
C THR A 46 -0.59 -1.73 -16.29
N LEU A 47 -0.22 -1.88 -17.55
CA LEU A 47 1.18 -2.17 -17.93
C LEU A 47 2.12 -1.06 -17.44
N ARG A 48 1.66 0.18 -17.44
CA ARG A 48 2.41 1.34 -16.96
C ARG A 48 2.78 1.19 -15.48
N ASP A 49 1.85 0.77 -14.63
CA ASP A 49 2.10 0.62 -13.19
C ASP A 49 3.08 -0.52 -12.91
N ALA A 50 2.91 -1.64 -13.61
CA ALA A 50 3.82 -2.78 -13.50
C ALA A 50 5.25 -2.51 -14.00
N LEU A 51 5.39 -1.67 -15.02
CA LEU A 51 6.68 -1.29 -15.58
C LEU A 51 7.32 -0.10 -14.88
N ARG A 52 6.58 0.57 -13.99
CA ARG A 52 7.10 1.71 -13.23
C ARG A 52 8.33 1.33 -12.44
N THR A 53 9.38 2.11 -12.60
CA THR A 53 10.62 2.00 -11.82
C THR A 53 10.83 3.28 -11.05
N LEU A 54 11.10 3.16 -9.76
CA LEU A 54 11.45 4.30 -8.92
C LEU A 54 12.93 4.66 -9.10
N PRO A 55 13.31 5.94 -8.96
CA PRO A 55 14.70 6.35 -8.87
C PRO A 55 15.40 5.63 -7.70
N LYS A 56 16.67 5.27 -7.86
CA LYS A 56 17.44 4.68 -6.75
C LYS A 56 17.55 5.62 -5.55
N ARG A 57 17.55 6.93 -5.79
CA ARG A 57 17.63 8.00 -4.79
C ARG A 57 16.75 9.16 -5.22
N THR A 58 15.93 9.64 -4.30
CA THR A 58 15.15 10.86 -4.43
C THR A 58 15.58 11.83 -3.34
N ARG A 59 16.03 13.02 -3.73
CA ARG A 59 16.51 14.04 -2.78
C ARG A 59 15.34 14.62 -1.99
N ALA A 60 15.62 14.96 -0.74
CA ALA A 60 14.71 15.72 0.10
C ALA A 60 14.37 17.06 -0.58
N VAL A 61 13.17 17.50 -0.32
CA VAL A 61 12.68 18.79 -0.65
C VAL A 61 13.01 19.74 0.51
N GLY A 62 13.77 20.81 0.24
CA GLY A 62 14.28 21.72 1.26
C GLY A 62 15.39 21.10 2.11
N GLU A 63 15.47 21.51 3.35
CA GLU A 63 16.42 20.99 4.32
C GLU A 63 16.16 19.50 4.59
N ARG A 64 17.21 18.69 4.54
CA ARG A 64 17.15 17.26 4.77
C ARG A 64 16.92 16.94 6.24
N ARG A 65 15.88 16.18 6.56
CA ARG A 65 15.60 15.67 7.91
C ARG A 65 16.37 14.39 8.23
N GLY A 66 16.59 13.54 7.24
CA GLY A 66 17.24 12.24 7.39
C GLY A 66 17.20 11.42 6.12
N SER A 67 17.78 10.22 6.19
CA SER A 67 17.79 9.23 5.11
C SER A 67 16.78 8.11 5.39
N VAL A 68 16.05 7.75 4.36
CA VAL A 68 15.06 6.66 4.39
C VAL A 68 15.44 5.59 3.38
N GLY A 69 15.62 4.37 3.85
CA GLY A 69 15.60 3.19 3.01
C GLY A 69 14.14 2.74 2.81
N PHE A 70 13.60 2.86 1.61
CA PHE A 70 12.21 2.49 1.32
C PHE A 70 12.12 1.10 0.69
N LEU A 71 11.48 0.15 1.40
CA LEU A 71 11.18 -1.18 0.89
C LEU A 71 9.92 -1.15 0.04
N GLN A 72 10.07 -1.39 -1.27
CA GLN A 72 8.97 -1.33 -2.22
C GLN A 72 7.96 -2.49 -2.09
N GLY A 73 8.34 -3.60 -1.43
CA GLY A 73 7.51 -4.80 -1.31
C GLY A 73 7.32 -5.58 -2.62
N CYS A 74 6.91 -6.85 -2.53
CA CYS A 74 6.73 -7.69 -3.72
C CYS A 74 5.39 -7.42 -4.42
N VAL A 75 4.28 -7.42 -3.68
CA VAL A 75 2.92 -7.17 -4.17
C VAL A 75 2.74 -5.71 -4.54
N GLN A 76 3.16 -4.78 -3.66
CA GLN A 76 3.12 -3.34 -3.92
C GLN A 76 3.84 -2.98 -5.22
N ARG A 77 5.05 -3.51 -5.42
CA ARG A 77 5.82 -3.24 -6.63
C ARG A 77 5.18 -3.81 -7.91
N ALA A 78 4.48 -4.93 -7.81
CA ALA A 78 3.87 -5.58 -8.97
C ALA A 78 2.54 -4.93 -9.37
N TYR A 79 1.73 -4.54 -8.40
CA TYR A 79 0.34 -4.18 -8.61
C TYR A 79 -0.04 -2.76 -8.15
N PHE A 80 0.77 -2.15 -7.28
CA PHE A 80 0.52 -0.85 -6.67
C PHE A 80 1.74 0.08 -6.80
N GLY A 81 2.34 0.11 -8.00
CA GLY A 81 3.52 0.92 -8.27
C GLY A 81 3.28 2.43 -8.11
N ASP A 82 2.05 2.88 -8.28
CA ASP A 82 1.58 4.24 -8.03
C ASP A 82 1.58 4.59 -6.53
N VAL A 83 1.17 3.66 -5.66
CA VAL A 83 1.28 3.82 -4.19
C VAL A 83 2.73 3.99 -3.77
N ASN A 84 3.64 3.17 -4.31
CA ASN A 84 5.06 3.31 -4.03
C ASN A 84 5.62 4.66 -4.51
N ALA A 85 5.19 5.13 -5.69
CA ALA A 85 5.60 6.43 -6.21
C ALA A 85 5.06 7.58 -5.34
N ALA A 86 3.80 7.50 -4.93
CA ALA A 86 3.19 8.46 -4.02
C ALA A 86 3.93 8.50 -2.66
N THR A 87 4.29 7.34 -2.11
CA THR A 87 5.06 7.24 -0.87
C THR A 87 6.40 7.96 -0.98
N VAL A 88 7.17 7.70 -2.05
CA VAL A 88 8.46 8.37 -2.27
C VAL A 88 8.28 9.87 -2.44
N ALA A 89 7.26 10.31 -3.17
CA ALA A 89 6.97 11.72 -3.39
C ALA A 89 6.61 12.44 -2.07
N VAL A 90 5.76 11.83 -1.25
CA VAL A 90 5.37 12.38 0.06
C VAL A 90 6.58 12.48 1.00
N LEU A 91 7.34 11.41 1.16
CA LEU A 91 8.54 11.40 2.00
C LEU A 91 9.55 12.47 1.58
N ALA A 92 9.78 12.60 0.28
CA ALA A 92 10.69 13.61 -0.26
C ALA A 92 10.15 15.04 -0.01
N ALA A 93 8.85 15.25 -0.21
CA ALA A 93 8.20 16.54 0.05
C ALA A 93 8.25 16.94 1.53
N GLU A 94 8.20 15.96 2.42
CA GLU A 94 8.33 16.16 3.87
C GLU A 94 9.78 16.30 4.36
N GLY A 95 10.75 16.29 3.45
CA GLY A 95 12.16 16.59 3.76
C GLY A 95 13.03 15.35 3.99
N PHE A 96 12.59 14.15 3.63
CA PHE A 96 13.45 12.96 3.71
C PHE A 96 14.16 12.66 2.39
N GLU A 97 15.41 12.27 2.47
CA GLU A 97 16.12 11.69 1.34
C GLU A 97 15.75 10.21 1.23
N VAL A 98 15.11 9.81 0.13
CA VAL A 98 14.58 8.46 -0.03
C VAL A 98 15.47 7.63 -0.95
N HIS A 99 15.94 6.52 -0.43
CA HIS A 99 16.67 5.50 -1.16
C HIS A 99 15.76 4.29 -1.42
N THR A 100 15.77 3.78 -2.64
CA THR A 100 14.96 2.63 -3.04
C THR A 100 15.87 1.50 -3.54
N PRO A 101 16.45 0.68 -2.64
CA PRO A 101 17.27 -0.46 -3.03
C PRO A 101 16.52 -1.38 -4.02
N ARG A 102 17.21 -1.89 -5.02
CA ARG A 102 16.61 -2.78 -6.03
C ARG A 102 16.42 -4.20 -5.52
N SER A 103 17.18 -4.59 -4.52
CA SER A 103 17.15 -5.88 -3.84
C SER A 103 17.28 -5.65 -2.34
N PRO A 104 16.67 -6.45 -1.49
CA PRO A 104 15.71 -7.50 -1.84
C PRO A 104 14.39 -6.93 -2.34
N ARG A 105 13.59 -7.78 -3.00
CA ARG A 105 12.28 -7.38 -3.55
C ARG A 105 11.12 -7.89 -2.71
N CYS A 106 11.41 -8.61 -1.63
CA CYS A 106 10.44 -9.23 -0.74
C CYS A 106 11.02 -9.27 0.67
N CYS A 107 10.22 -8.94 1.66
CA CYS A 107 10.56 -9.02 3.08
C CYS A 107 10.34 -10.41 3.71
N GLY A 108 9.78 -11.39 2.98
CA GLY A 108 9.46 -12.71 3.52
C GLY A 108 8.11 -12.80 4.26
N ALA A 109 7.41 -11.69 4.50
CA ALA A 109 6.20 -11.66 5.34
C ALA A 109 5.13 -12.71 4.97
N LEU A 110 4.89 -12.98 3.69
CA LEU A 110 3.90 -13.99 3.30
C LEU A 110 4.30 -15.41 3.71
N GLY A 111 5.59 -15.74 3.65
CA GLY A 111 6.13 -17.02 4.16
C GLY A 111 5.99 -17.11 5.66
N LEU A 112 6.39 -16.06 6.40
CA LEU A 112 6.26 -16.00 7.86
C LEU A 112 4.81 -16.17 8.30
N HIS A 113 3.87 -15.45 7.68
CA HIS A 113 2.44 -15.58 7.99
C HIS A 113 1.83 -16.93 7.60
N ALA A 114 2.53 -17.71 6.78
CA ALA A 114 2.15 -19.09 6.41
C ALA A 114 2.88 -20.14 7.25
N GLY A 115 3.68 -19.76 8.25
CA GLY A 115 4.49 -20.68 9.06
C GLY A 115 5.73 -21.23 8.33
N GLN A 116 6.15 -20.60 7.22
CA GLN A 116 7.32 -21.00 6.42
C GLN A 116 8.53 -20.13 6.81
N GLU A 117 9.02 -20.29 8.04
CA GLU A 117 10.10 -19.45 8.57
C GLU A 117 11.41 -19.66 7.83
N GLU A 118 11.79 -20.92 7.57
CA GLU A 118 13.05 -21.29 6.88
C GLU A 118 13.17 -20.61 5.51
N ASP A 119 12.10 -20.58 4.73
CA ASP A 119 12.06 -19.91 3.42
C ASP A 119 12.16 -18.38 3.52
N SER A 120 11.82 -17.84 4.69
CA SER A 120 11.80 -16.40 4.96
C SER A 120 13.15 -15.88 5.48
N LEU A 121 13.96 -16.71 6.13
CA LEU A 121 15.26 -16.35 6.69
C LEU A 121 16.22 -15.71 5.65
N PRO A 122 16.42 -16.28 4.44
CA PRO A 122 17.30 -15.67 3.45
C PRO A 122 16.82 -14.29 2.99
N LEU A 123 15.48 -14.09 2.96
CA LEU A 123 14.88 -12.79 2.59
C LEU A 123 15.06 -11.76 3.69
N ALA A 124 14.92 -12.17 4.96
CA ALA A 124 15.17 -11.31 6.11
C ALA A 124 16.64 -10.86 6.14
N LYS A 125 17.60 -11.80 6.03
CA LYS A 125 19.03 -11.51 5.98
C LYS A 125 19.39 -10.55 4.84
N ALA A 126 18.86 -10.80 3.64
CA ALA A 126 19.06 -9.92 2.50
C ALA A 126 18.45 -8.52 2.72
N THR A 127 17.32 -8.43 3.42
CA THR A 127 16.70 -7.15 3.78
C THR A 127 17.57 -6.40 4.78
N ILE A 128 18.05 -7.07 5.82
CA ILE A 128 18.96 -6.48 6.81
C ILE A 128 20.18 -5.86 6.11
N ALA A 129 20.91 -6.67 5.33
CA ALA A 129 22.12 -6.22 4.63
C ALA A 129 21.87 -5.03 3.69
N ALA A 130 20.71 -4.96 3.04
CA ALA A 130 20.40 -3.89 2.10
C ALA A 130 19.96 -2.57 2.77
N PHE A 131 19.54 -2.61 4.05
CA PHE A 131 18.93 -1.46 4.72
C PHE A 131 19.68 -0.98 5.96
N GLU A 132 20.86 -1.51 6.28
CA GLU A 132 21.64 -1.15 7.47
C GLU A 132 22.07 0.33 7.53
N GLY A 133 22.35 0.95 6.39
CA GLY A 133 22.96 2.29 6.33
C GLY A 133 21.96 3.47 6.37
N TYR A 134 20.66 3.23 6.64
CA TYR A 134 19.66 4.31 6.64
C TYR A 134 19.20 4.65 8.07
N ASP A 135 18.82 5.92 8.28
CA ASP A 135 18.30 6.36 9.58
C ASP A 135 16.96 5.68 9.89
N HIS A 136 16.12 5.48 8.87
CA HIS A 136 14.83 4.76 8.96
C HIS A 136 14.69 3.76 7.83
N VAL A 137 14.07 2.62 8.13
CA VAL A 137 13.61 1.62 7.14
C VAL A 137 12.11 1.72 7.01
N VAL A 138 11.65 2.30 5.93
CA VAL A 138 10.23 2.63 5.74
C VAL A 138 9.54 1.64 4.85
N VAL A 139 8.34 1.26 5.25
CA VAL A 139 7.39 0.44 4.49
C VAL A 139 6.04 1.14 4.39
N ASN A 140 5.27 0.81 3.33
CA ASN A 140 3.90 1.28 3.12
C ASN A 140 2.91 0.13 2.99
N ALA A 141 3.26 -1.03 3.51
CA ALA A 141 2.41 -2.21 3.50
C ALA A 141 2.46 -2.86 4.89
N ALA A 142 1.34 -2.83 5.60
CA ALA A 142 1.23 -3.23 7.00
C ALA A 142 1.83 -4.61 7.30
N GLY A 143 1.58 -5.62 6.44
CA GLY A 143 2.13 -6.95 6.62
C GLY A 143 3.65 -7.02 6.44
N CYS A 144 4.24 -6.17 5.59
CA CYS A 144 5.70 -6.07 5.48
C CYS A 144 6.30 -5.41 6.73
N GLY A 145 5.66 -4.35 7.24
CA GLY A 145 6.12 -3.63 8.42
C GLY A 145 6.14 -4.51 9.66
N SER A 146 5.06 -5.24 9.92
CA SER A 146 5.01 -6.17 11.06
C SER A 146 6.10 -7.23 10.99
N ALA A 147 6.31 -7.83 9.82
CA ALA A 147 7.35 -8.85 9.65
C ALA A 147 8.77 -8.32 9.85
N ILE A 148 9.08 -7.10 9.37
CA ILE A 148 10.42 -6.52 9.53
C ILE A 148 10.68 -6.13 10.99
N LYS A 149 9.68 -5.59 11.69
CA LYS A 149 9.76 -5.30 13.13
C LYS A 149 9.98 -6.55 13.97
N ASP A 150 9.61 -7.73 13.44
CA ASP A 150 9.76 -9.04 14.11
C ASP A 150 11.05 -9.79 13.72
N TYR A 151 11.92 -9.21 12.90
CA TYR A 151 13.16 -9.88 12.47
C TYR A 151 14.11 -10.19 13.64
N GLY A 152 14.12 -9.37 14.71
CA GLY A 152 14.89 -9.67 15.92
C GLY A 152 14.46 -10.99 16.55
N HIS A 153 13.15 -11.26 16.63
CA HIS A 153 12.62 -12.54 17.10
C HIS A 153 12.92 -13.68 16.11
N LEU A 154 12.73 -13.45 14.82
CA LEU A 154 12.96 -14.45 13.77
C LEU A 154 14.41 -14.96 13.76
N LEU A 155 15.37 -14.08 13.99
CA LEU A 155 16.81 -14.38 13.93
C LEU A 155 17.47 -14.48 15.32
N ARG A 156 16.67 -14.65 16.40
CA ARG A 156 17.17 -14.68 17.79
C ARG A 156 18.20 -15.77 18.06
N GLU A 157 18.10 -16.90 17.35
CA GLU A 157 19.02 -18.03 17.49
C GLU A 157 20.22 -17.98 16.53
N ASP A 158 20.31 -16.97 15.67
CA ASP A 158 21.39 -16.82 14.70
C ASP A 158 22.44 -15.84 15.25
N PRO A 159 23.62 -16.33 15.71
CA PRO A 159 24.61 -15.50 16.38
C PRO A 159 25.22 -14.41 15.48
N GLU A 160 25.21 -14.62 14.16
CA GLU A 160 25.73 -13.65 13.18
C GLU A 160 24.71 -12.53 12.90
N TRP A 161 23.41 -12.86 12.94
CA TRP A 161 22.37 -11.97 12.42
C TRP A 161 21.48 -11.38 13.50
N ARG A 162 21.48 -11.90 14.72
CA ARG A 162 20.61 -11.43 15.81
C ARG A 162 20.71 -9.94 16.06
N GLU A 163 21.93 -9.46 16.39
CA GLU A 163 22.12 -8.03 16.69
C GLU A 163 21.79 -7.12 15.50
N ARG A 164 22.14 -7.54 14.29
CA ARG A 164 21.83 -6.82 13.06
C ARG A 164 20.32 -6.77 12.80
N ALA A 165 19.60 -7.85 13.10
CA ALA A 165 18.15 -7.95 12.97
C ALA A 165 17.45 -7.04 13.97
N GLU A 166 17.87 -7.05 15.23
CA GLU A 166 17.37 -6.16 16.28
C GLU A 166 17.60 -4.68 15.92
N ALA A 167 18.81 -4.35 15.47
CA ALA A 167 19.16 -3.00 15.05
C ALA A 167 18.35 -2.52 13.83
N LEU A 168 18.02 -3.40 12.89
CA LEU A 168 17.15 -3.06 11.77
C LEU A 168 15.69 -2.90 12.23
N ALA A 169 15.19 -3.84 13.05
CA ALA A 169 13.82 -3.82 13.58
C ALA A 169 13.52 -2.52 14.35
N ALA A 170 14.50 -2.04 15.15
CA ALA A 170 14.38 -0.78 15.89
C ALA A 170 14.25 0.46 14.99
N ARG A 171 14.75 0.40 13.74
CA ARG A 171 14.67 1.49 12.76
C ARG A 171 13.56 1.29 11.73
N ALA A 172 12.88 0.14 11.78
CA ALA A 172 11.77 -0.18 10.89
C ALA A 172 10.51 0.56 11.36
N VAL A 173 9.96 1.37 10.47
CA VAL A 173 8.76 2.18 10.75
C VAL A 173 7.78 2.10 9.59
N ASP A 174 6.49 2.11 9.88
CA ASP A 174 5.49 2.34 8.86
C ASP A 174 5.53 3.79 8.40
N VAL A 175 5.20 4.05 7.14
CA VAL A 175 5.22 5.40 6.58
C VAL A 175 4.33 6.37 7.34
N HIS A 176 3.19 5.89 7.86
CA HIS A 176 2.28 6.73 8.67
C HIS A 176 2.90 7.07 10.02
N GLU A 177 3.57 6.12 10.65
CA GLU A 177 4.28 6.30 11.92
C GLU A 177 5.39 7.36 11.76
N LEU A 178 6.24 7.24 10.75
CA LEU A 178 7.30 8.22 10.48
C LEU A 178 6.74 9.62 10.20
N LEU A 179 5.73 9.72 9.34
CA LEU A 179 5.19 11.03 8.96
C LEU A 179 4.43 11.72 10.10
N ALA A 180 3.76 10.97 10.97
CA ALA A 180 3.08 11.51 12.14
C ALA A 180 4.06 11.93 13.26
N SER A 181 5.27 11.37 13.28
CA SER A 181 6.29 11.72 14.28
C SER A 181 7.00 13.05 14.02
N VAL A 182 6.77 13.67 12.86
CA VAL A 182 7.44 14.92 12.46
C VAL A 182 6.44 16.00 12.04
N PRO A 183 6.72 17.29 12.29
CA PRO A 183 5.86 18.36 11.79
C PRO A 183 5.75 18.34 10.26
N ALA A 184 4.55 18.52 9.71
CA ALA A 184 4.35 18.63 8.27
C ALA A 184 5.09 19.85 7.69
N ARG A 185 5.75 19.67 6.54
CA ARG A 185 6.44 20.76 5.81
C ARG A 185 5.80 21.07 4.47
N ALA A 186 5.33 20.04 3.79
CA ALA A 186 4.71 20.22 2.50
C ALA A 186 3.32 20.88 2.63
N PRO A 187 2.97 21.81 1.73
CA PRO A 187 1.64 22.42 1.75
C PRO A 187 0.57 21.37 1.45
N ARG A 188 -0.61 21.56 2.04
CA ARG A 188 -1.79 20.73 1.80
C ARG A 188 -2.82 21.54 1.00
N GLY A 189 -3.22 21.02 -0.15
CA GLY A 189 -4.36 21.51 -0.90
C GLY A 189 -5.62 20.71 -0.57
N THR A 190 -6.77 21.30 -0.82
CA THR A 190 -8.09 20.73 -0.50
C THR A 190 -8.41 19.51 -1.37
N ILE A 191 -8.98 18.50 -0.76
CA ILE A 191 -9.61 17.33 -1.41
C ILE A 191 -10.98 17.14 -0.75
N GLU A 192 -12.03 17.54 -1.45
CA GLU A 192 -13.40 17.31 -0.97
C GLU A 192 -13.75 15.84 -1.15
N LEU A 193 -13.78 15.07 -0.05
CA LEU A 193 -14.01 13.63 -0.09
C LEU A 193 -14.49 13.10 1.25
N LYS A 194 -15.62 12.42 1.27
CA LYS A 194 -16.05 11.62 2.41
C LYS A 194 -15.35 10.27 2.35
N LEU A 195 -14.48 9.97 3.31
CA LEU A 195 -13.53 8.88 3.28
C LEU A 195 -13.73 7.93 4.46
N ALA A 196 -13.95 6.64 4.20
CA ALA A 196 -13.86 5.62 5.24
C ALA A 196 -12.43 5.10 5.37
N TYR A 197 -11.96 4.89 6.61
CA TYR A 197 -10.64 4.29 6.84
C TYR A 197 -10.77 2.83 7.27
N HIS A 198 -10.05 1.94 6.57
CA HIS A 198 -9.92 0.54 6.95
C HIS A 198 -8.62 0.30 7.73
N ASP A 199 -8.74 -0.09 8.98
CA ASP A 199 -7.60 -0.51 9.79
C ASP A 199 -7.07 -1.87 9.34
N ALA A 200 -5.87 -1.88 8.80
CA ALA A 200 -5.18 -3.13 8.52
C ALA A 200 -4.72 -3.74 9.85
N CYS A 201 -5.13 -4.97 10.16
CA CYS A 201 -4.83 -5.64 11.44
C CYS A 201 -3.33 -5.67 11.76
N HIS A 202 -2.46 -5.90 10.76
CA HIS A 202 -1.01 -5.86 10.95
C HIS A 202 -0.47 -4.45 11.24
N LEU A 203 -1.20 -3.39 10.91
CA LEU A 203 -0.83 -2.02 11.26
C LEU A 203 -1.32 -1.68 12.67
N ALA A 204 -2.62 -1.89 12.90
CA ALA A 204 -3.29 -1.48 14.12
C ALA A 204 -2.89 -2.33 15.34
N HIS A 205 -2.78 -3.66 15.17
CA HIS A 205 -2.52 -4.58 16.28
C HIS A 205 -1.05 -4.99 16.38
N ALA A 206 -0.43 -5.42 15.28
CA ALA A 206 0.95 -5.90 15.35
C ALA A 206 1.98 -4.76 15.47
N GLN A 207 1.69 -3.57 14.93
CA GLN A 207 2.61 -2.43 14.98
C GLN A 207 2.13 -1.31 15.93
N GLY A 208 0.91 -1.35 16.47
CA GLY A 208 0.36 -0.31 17.35
C GLY A 208 0.08 1.02 16.64
N VAL A 209 0.07 1.06 15.32
CA VAL A 209 -0.13 2.26 14.49
C VAL A 209 -1.62 2.41 14.18
N ARG A 210 -2.34 3.22 14.94
CA ARG A 210 -3.80 3.40 14.89
C ARG A 210 -4.23 4.84 14.61
N SER A 211 -3.73 5.80 15.39
CA SER A 211 -4.08 7.22 15.25
C SER A 211 -3.37 7.89 14.09
N GLN A 212 -2.14 7.50 13.82
CA GLN A 212 -1.25 8.15 12.86
C GLN A 212 -1.83 8.23 11.42
N PRO A 213 -2.40 7.15 10.84
CA PRO A 213 -3.05 7.27 9.53
C PRO A 213 -4.22 8.25 9.53
N ARG A 214 -5.01 8.30 10.63
CA ARG A 214 -6.14 9.21 10.78
C ARG A 214 -5.70 10.66 10.91
N GLU A 215 -4.66 10.94 11.69
CA GLU A 215 -4.05 12.25 11.84
C GLU A 215 -3.57 12.80 10.49
N LEU A 216 -2.86 11.96 9.73
CA LEU A 216 -2.39 12.33 8.40
C LEU A 216 -3.54 12.58 7.41
N LEU A 217 -4.58 11.76 7.42
CA LEU A 217 -5.75 11.96 6.55
C LEU A 217 -6.53 13.22 6.94
N ARG A 218 -6.73 13.49 8.24
CA ARG A 218 -7.37 14.73 8.73
C ARG A 218 -6.56 15.99 8.47
N SER A 219 -5.25 15.86 8.25
CA SER A 219 -4.39 16.98 7.85
C SER A 219 -4.65 17.47 6.42
N ILE A 220 -5.43 16.74 5.63
CA ILE A 220 -5.83 17.12 4.27
C ILE A 220 -7.13 17.93 4.38
N PRO A 221 -7.15 19.22 4.00
CA PRO A 221 -8.36 20.02 4.01
C PRO A 221 -9.44 19.41 3.10
N GLY A 222 -10.70 19.39 3.55
CA GLY A 222 -11.85 18.87 2.82
C GLY A 222 -12.08 17.35 2.99
N ILE A 223 -11.19 16.61 3.67
CA ILE A 223 -11.45 15.20 4.00
C ILE A 223 -12.43 15.13 5.19
N GLU A 224 -13.59 14.53 4.95
CA GLU A 224 -14.51 14.06 5.99
C GLU A 224 -14.20 12.59 6.29
N LEU A 225 -13.44 12.33 7.37
CA LEU A 225 -13.07 10.98 7.75
C LEU A 225 -14.18 10.34 8.59
N VAL A 226 -14.76 9.24 8.09
CA VAL A 226 -15.81 8.45 8.76
C VAL A 226 -15.29 7.10 9.19
N GLU A 227 -15.73 6.64 10.36
CA GLU A 227 -15.32 5.36 10.93
C GLU A 227 -16.37 4.30 10.61
N PRO A 228 -15.97 3.15 10.05
CA PRO A 228 -16.89 2.04 9.87
C PRO A 228 -17.21 1.37 11.20
N ARG A 229 -18.42 0.83 11.32
CA ARG A 229 -18.74 -0.06 12.42
C ARG A 229 -17.75 -1.24 12.45
N GLU A 230 -17.41 -1.74 13.63
CA GLU A 230 -16.43 -2.83 13.80
C GLU A 230 -15.10 -2.55 13.07
N TRP A 231 -14.57 -1.36 13.28
CA TRP A 231 -13.34 -0.91 12.62
C TRP A 231 -12.16 -1.89 12.80
N GLU A 232 -12.09 -2.62 13.92
CA GLU A 232 -11.05 -3.63 14.21
C GLU A 232 -11.26 -4.97 13.45
N LEU A 233 -12.44 -5.20 12.86
CA LEU A 233 -12.73 -6.44 12.15
C LEU A 233 -11.75 -6.67 11.00
N CYS A 234 -11.15 -7.86 10.95
CA CYS A 234 -10.26 -8.25 9.85
C CYS A 234 -11.02 -8.28 8.50
N CYS A 235 -10.33 -7.90 7.43
CA CYS A 235 -10.87 -7.99 6.07
C CYS A 235 -10.93 -9.43 5.51
N GLY A 236 -10.40 -10.41 6.23
CA GLY A 236 -10.33 -11.81 5.80
C GLY A 236 -9.13 -12.16 4.91
N SER A 237 -8.27 -11.21 4.52
CA SER A 237 -7.10 -11.51 3.68
C SER A 237 -6.00 -12.26 4.42
N ALA A 238 -5.56 -11.75 5.58
CA ALA A 238 -4.58 -12.34 6.52
C ALA A 238 -3.46 -13.16 5.83
N GLY A 239 -2.59 -12.48 5.09
CA GLY A 239 -1.54 -13.13 4.29
C GLY A 239 -2.13 -13.94 3.13
N ILE A 240 -2.20 -15.25 3.27
CA ILE A 240 -2.80 -16.19 2.31
C ILE A 240 -4.04 -16.90 2.86
N TYR A 241 -4.59 -16.44 4.00
CA TYR A 241 -5.73 -17.07 4.67
C TYR A 241 -6.96 -17.20 3.77
N ASN A 242 -7.21 -16.18 2.94
CA ASN A 242 -8.28 -16.20 1.95
C ASN A 242 -8.12 -17.28 0.84
N LEU A 243 -6.94 -17.85 0.68
CA LEU A 243 -6.69 -18.97 -0.24
C LEU A 243 -6.78 -20.33 0.49
N THR A 244 -6.39 -20.38 1.77
CA THR A 244 -6.35 -21.61 2.57
C THR A 244 -7.66 -21.87 3.32
N ARG A 245 -8.40 -20.81 3.67
CA ARG A 245 -9.70 -20.84 4.39
C ARG A 245 -10.70 -19.91 3.71
N PRO A 246 -11.08 -20.21 2.45
CA PRO A 246 -11.88 -19.29 1.62
C PRO A 246 -13.26 -18.97 2.20
N ASP A 247 -13.92 -19.91 2.89
CA ASP A 247 -15.27 -19.71 3.43
C ASP A 247 -15.25 -18.70 4.59
N ALA A 248 -14.41 -18.91 5.60
CA ALA A 248 -14.25 -17.99 6.73
C ALA A 248 -13.74 -16.62 6.29
N ALA A 249 -12.81 -16.58 5.34
CA ALA A 249 -12.33 -15.32 4.75
C ALA A 249 -13.41 -14.58 3.98
N ALA A 250 -14.33 -15.30 3.33
CA ALA A 250 -15.45 -14.71 2.61
C ALA A 250 -16.48 -14.10 3.57
N GLU A 251 -16.77 -14.75 4.69
CA GLU A 251 -17.66 -14.23 5.74
C GLU A 251 -17.11 -12.91 6.32
N LEU A 252 -15.84 -12.92 6.76
CA LEU A 252 -15.17 -11.72 7.28
C LEU A 252 -15.14 -10.58 6.26
N GLY A 253 -14.79 -10.90 5.02
CA GLY A 253 -14.72 -9.91 3.94
C GLY A 253 -16.10 -9.32 3.58
N ALA A 254 -17.15 -10.14 3.58
CA ALA A 254 -18.51 -9.69 3.33
C ALA A 254 -18.99 -8.73 4.42
N ARG A 255 -18.81 -9.09 5.70
CA ARG A 255 -19.16 -8.26 6.85
C ARG A 255 -18.36 -6.95 6.89
N LYS A 256 -17.05 -6.99 6.60
CA LYS A 256 -16.24 -5.79 6.47
C LYS A 256 -16.72 -4.88 5.33
N ALA A 257 -17.10 -5.43 4.19
CA ALA A 257 -17.62 -4.66 3.07
C ALA A 257 -18.97 -4.01 3.42
N ASP A 258 -19.88 -4.70 4.15
CA ASP A 258 -21.12 -4.11 4.63
C ASP A 258 -20.87 -2.92 5.55
N ASN A 259 -19.99 -3.08 6.55
CA ASN A 259 -19.65 -2.02 7.48
C ASN A 259 -19.03 -0.78 6.77
N LEU A 260 -18.30 -1.00 5.68
CA LEU A 260 -17.73 0.09 4.87
C LEU A 260 -18.80 0.77 4.00
N ILE A 261 -19.72 0.01 3.39
CA ILE A 261 -20.83 0.55 2.59
C ILE A 261 -21.77 1.38 3.48
N GLU A 262 -22.06 0.92 4.69
CA GLU A 262 -22.94 1.60 5.66
C GLU A 262 -22.42 2.99 6.07
N THR A 263 -21.13 3.28 5.91
CA THR A 263 -20.57 4.63 6.19
C THR A 263 -21.08 5.69 5.22
N GLY A 264 -21.55 5.33 4.05
CA GLY A 264 -21.91 6.25 2.97
C GLY A 264 -20.71 7.07 2.49
N ALA A 265 -19.49 6.54 2.60
CA ALA A 265 -18.27 7.19 2.11
C ALA A 265 -18.17 7.08 0.58
N ASP A 266 -17.52 8.08 -0.04
CA ASP A 266 -17.25 8.10 -1.49
C ASP A 266 -16.08 7.19 -1.86
N ALA A 267 -15.13 7.00 -0.94
CA ALA A 267 -13.95 6.16 -1.11
C ALA A 267 -13.50 5.52 0.21
N ILE A 268 -12.61 4.55 0.11
CA ILE A 268 -12.03 3.85 1.26
C ILE A 268 -10.51 3.98 1.22
N ALA A 269 -9.90 4.37 2.34
CA ALA A 269 -8.44 4.32 2.50
C ALA A 269 -8.02 3.02 3.20
N ALA A 270 -6.98 2.35 2.67
CA ALA A 270 -6.41 1.13 3.25
C ALA A 270 -4.89 1.07 3.05
N ALA A 271 -4.16 0.75 4.11
CA ALA A 271 -2.69 0.75 4.13
C ALA A 271 -2.05 -0.63 3.95
N ASN A 272 -2.77 -1.57 3.30
CA ASN A 272 -2.23 -2.92 3.05
C ASN A 272 -2.79 -3.51 1.75
N PRO A 273 -1.93 -3.96 0.82
CA PRO A 273 -2.35 -4.45 -0.48
C PRO A 273 -3.30 -5.66 -0.42
N GLY A 274 -3.08 -6.58 0.54
CA GLY A 274 -3.97 -7.73 0.74
C GLY A 274 -5.38 -7.31 1.13
N CYS A 275 -5.50 -6.34 2.06
CA CYS A 275 -6.80 -5.77 2.46
C CYS A 275 -7.48 -5.06 1.29
N THR A 276 -6.73 -4.24 0.54
CA THR A 276 -7.25 -3.53 -0.64
C THR A 276 -7.86 -4.50 -1.66
N LEU A 277 -7.16 -5.59 -1.98
CA LEU A 277 -7.66 -6.60 -2.93
C LEU A 277 -8.89 -7.33 -2.41
N GLN A 278 -8.88 -7.74 -1.15
CA GLN A 278 -9.98 -8.47 -0.51
C GLN A 278 -11.24 -7.61 -0.43
N ILE A 279 -11.13 -6.40 0.10
CA ILE A 279 -12.26 -5.46 0.22
C ILE A 279 -12.82 -5.13 -1.16
N ALA A 280 -11.96 -4.82 -2.14
CA ALA A 280 -12.40 -4.55 -3.51
C ALA A 280 -13.19 -5.70 -4.14
N ALA A 281 -12.78 -6.94 -3.88
CA ALA A 281 -13.49 -8.12 -4.37
C ALA A 281 -14.91 -8.22 -3.76
N HIS A 282 -15.03 -8.01 -2.43
CA HIS A 282 -16.32 -8.06 -1.74
C HIS A 282 -17.25 -6.90 -2.11
N LEU A 283 -16.75 -5.68 -2.25
CA LEU A 283 -17.52 -4.53 -2.73
C LEU A 283 -18.09 -4.78 -4.14
N ARG A 284 -17.28 -5.34 -5.05
CA ARG A 284 -17.77 -5.71 -6.39
C ARG A 284 -18.85 -6.78 -6.34
N ARG A 285 -18.72 -7.80 -5.48
CA ARG A 285 -19.76 -8.84 -5.30
C ARG A 285 -21.08 -8.26 -4.81
N LYS A 286 -21.02 -7.19 -4.00
CA LYS A 286 -22.19 -6.49 -3.46
C LYS A 286 -22.76 -5.42 -4.40
N GLY A 287 -22.16 -5.21 -5.57
CA GLY A 287 -22.61 -4.18 -6.53
C GLY A 287 -22.32 -2.74 -6.07
N ALA A 288 -21.44 -2.54 -5.08
CA ALA A 288 -21.05 -1.24 -4.53
C ALA A 288 -19.54 -1.00 -4.73
N PRO A 289 -19.04 -0.80 -5.96
CA PRO A 289 -17.62 -0.63 -6.25
C PRO A 289 -17.15 0.77 -5.81
N LEU A 290 -16.67 0.89 -4.58
CA LEU A 290 -16.01 2.09 -4.07
C LEU A 290 -14.54 2.12 -4.47
N GLU A 291 -13.97 3.33 -4.67
CA GLU A 291 -12.54 3.50 -4.91
C GLU A 291 -11.75 3.15 -3.63
N LEU A 292 -10.73 2.30 -3.76
CA LEU A 292 -9.80 2.03 -2.67
C LEU A 292 -8.48 2.74 -2.93
N LEU A 293 -8.09 3.57 -1.99
CA LEU A 293 -6.89 4.41 -2.05
C LEU A 293 -5.96 4.07 -0.88
N HIS A 294 -4.67 4.22 -1.12
CA HIS A 294 -3.72 4.22 -0.02
C HIS A 294 -3.63 5.65 0.56
N PRO A 295 -3.49 5.86 1.89
CA PRO A 295 -3.35 7.21 2.45
C PRO A 295 -2.25 8.05 1.80
N MET A 296 -1.14 7.41 1.38
CA MET A 296 -0.07 8.11 0.66
C MET A 296 -0.49 8.67 -0.71
N GLN A 297 -1.47 8.07 -1.38
CA GLN A 297 -2.00 8.62 -2.64
C GLN A 297 -2.80 9.89 -2.38
N LEU A 298 -3.59 9.92 -1.32
CA LEU A 298 -4.35 11.12 -0.90
C LEU A 298 -3.42 12.24 -0.46
N LEU A 299 -2.44 11.95 0.39
CA LEU A 299 -1.42 12.91 0.80
C LEU A 299 -0.66 13.47 -0.40
N ALA A 300 -0.24 12.62 -1.34
CA ALA A 300 0.45 13.04 -2.54
C ALA A 300 -0.43 13.99 -3.39
N ARG A 301 -1.69 13.66 -3.62
CA ARG A 301 -2.66 14.51 -4.33
C ARG A 301 -2.84 15.87 -3.64
N SER A 302 -3.00 15.85 -2.31
CA SER A 302 -3.13 17.09 -1.51
C SER A 302 -1.87 17.96 -1.58
N ILE A 303 -0.69 17.37 -1.44
CA ILE A 303 0.58 18.10 -1.55
C ILE A 303 0.73 18.70 -2.95
N GLU A 304 0.38 17.96 -4.00
CA GLU A 304 0.41 18.47 -5.37
C GLU A 304 -0.50 19.68 -5.55
N ALA A 305 -1.73 19.60 -5.07
CA ALA A 305 -2.70 20.69 -5.10
C ALA A 305 -2.19 21.91 -4.29
N GLY A 306 -1.60 21.67 -3.10
CA GLY A 306 -1.03 22.71 -2.27
C GLY A 306 0.11 23.47 -2.93
N TYR A 307 1.03 22.76 -3.61
CA TYR A 307 2.08 23.40 -4.41
C TYR A 307 1.54 24.13 -5.64
N ALA A 308 0.50 23.60 -6.28
CA ALA A 308 -0.11 24.24 -7.44
C ALA A 308 -0.79 25.59 -7.09
N ALA A 309 -1.31 25.72 -5.88
CA ALA A 309 -1.95 26.92 -5.37
C ALA A 309 -0.94 28.03 -5.01
N GLN A 310 0.34 27.73 -4.82
CA GLN A 310 1.37 28.72 -4.48
C GLN A 310 1.71 29.63 -5.64
N PRO A 311 2.09 30.92 -5.40
CA PRO A 311 2.54 31.84 -6.43
C PRO A 311 3.75 31.29 -7.21
N PRO A 312 3.93 31.66 -8.49
CA PRO A 312 5.03 31.18 -9.34
C PRO A 312 6.43 31.38 -8.74
N ALA A 313 6.65 32.46 -7.99
CA ALA A 313 7.91 32.76 -7.31
C ALA A 313 8.24 31.77 -6.18
N ALA A 314 7.22 31.20 -5.54
CA ALA A 314 7.34 30.14 -4.53
C ALA A 314 7.36 28.73 -5.14
N ARG A 315 7.02 28.63 -6.43
CA ARG A 315 7.01 27.34 -7.12
C ARG A 315 8.43 26.78 -7.18
N TRP A 316 8.59 25.67 -6.64
CA TRP A 316 9.76 24.79 -6.63
C TRP A 316 10.24 24.39 -8.03
N ALA A 317 10.53 25.37 -8.90
CA ALA A 317 10.82 25.17 -10.32
C ALA A 317 12.02 24.22 -10.60
N ARG A 318 12.85 23.92 -9.61
CA ARG A 318 14.04 23.06 -9.83
C ARG A 318 14.03 21.72 -9.11
N ALA A 319 13.25 21.53 -8.05
CA ALA A 319 13.14 20.25 -7.35
C ALA A 319 11.98 19.40 -7.89
N THR A 320 10.91 20.02 -8.35
CA THR A 320 9.66 19.36 -8.78
C THR A 320 9.74 18.65 -10.13
N GLY A 321 10.66 19.00 -11.01
CA GLY A 321 10.79 18.32 -12.31
C GLY A 321 11.03 16.81 -12.20
N ARG A 322 11.80 16.37 -11.20
CA ARG A 322 12.04 14.94 -10.94
C ARG A 322 10.96 14.29 -10.06
N ILE A 323 10.36 15.05 -9.16
CA ILE A 323 9.24 14.56 -8.32
C ILE A 323 7.97 14.53 -9.15
N ARG A 324 7.73 15.53 -10.01
CA ARG A 324 6.58 15.55 -10.92
C ARG A 324 6.48 14.33 -11.83
N SER A 325 7.58 13.69 -12.17
CA SER A 325 7.56 12.41 -12.90
C SER A 325 7.09 11.22 -12.05
N LEU A 326 7.17 11.33 -10.72
CA LEU A 326 6.60 10.37 -9.78
C LEU A 326 5.11 10.61 -9.55
N TRP A 327 4.64 11.85 -9.76
CA TRP A 327 3.25 12.25 -9.61
C TRP A 327 2.48 11.78 -10.84
N VAL A 328 1.64 10.82 -10.64
CA VAL A 328 0.84 10.23 -11.72
C VAL A 328 -0.42 11.05 -11.88
N ARG A 329 -0.66 11.54 -13.08
CA ARG A 329 -2.03 11.84 -13.48
C ARG A 329 -2.83 10.54 -13.36
N SER A 330 -3.63 10.41 -12.30
CA SER A 330 -4.71 9.43 -12.28
C SER A 330 -5.59 9.69 -13.50
N PRO A 331 -6.06 8.67 -14.21
CA PRO A 331 -7.10 8.89 -15.19
C PRO A 331 -8.28 9.54 -14.44
N SER A 332 -8.68 10.72 -14.88
CA SER A 332 -9.92 11.33 -14.46
C SER A 332 -11.04 10.34 -14.76
N THR A 333 -11.53 9.64 -13.75
CA THR A 333 -12.81 8.96 -13.82
C THR A 333 -13.87 10.05 -13.74
N SER A 334 -14.17 10.66 -14.88
CA SER A 334 -15.45 11.32 -15.04
C SER A 334 -16.51 10.25 -14.82
N PRO A 335 -17.49 10.44 -13.93
CA PRO A 335 -18.61 9.53 -13.84
C PRO A 335 -19.30 9.52 -15.20
N SER A 336 -19.27 8.39 -15.89
CA SER A 336 -20.12 8.16 -17.05
C SER A 336 -21.56 8.28 -16.59
N SER A 337 -22.25 9.29 -17.09
CA SER A 337 -23.70 9.43 -16.94
C SER A 337 -24.38 8.12 -17.30
N PRO A 338 -25.39 7.68 -16.56
CA PRO A 338 -26.14 6.48 -16.91
C PRO A 338 -26.85 6.70 -18.26
N PRO A 339 -26.93 5.68 -19.12
CA PRO A 339 -27.73 5.77 -20.32
C PRO A 339 -29.20 5.92 -19.94
N SER A 340 -29.83 6.87 -20.59
CA SER A 340 -31.28 7.15 -20.57
C SER A 340 -32.12 5.97 -21.05
#